data_83b2652d1e08a067ff28fa296b3ff20e
#
_entry.id   83b2652d1e08a067ff28fa296b3ff20e
#
_cell.length_a   1.000
_cell.length_b   1.000
_cell.length_c   1.000
_cell.angle_alpha   90.00
_cell.angle_beta   90.00
_cell.angle_gamma   90.00
#
_symmetry.space_group_name_H-M   'P 1'
#
loop_
_entity.id
_entity.type
_entity.pdbx_description
1 polymer ?
#
loop_
_entity_poly.entity_id
_entity_poly.type
_entity_poly.pdbx_seq_one_letter_code
_entity_poly.pdbx_strand_id
1 'polypeptide(L)'
;MSNSFIPFPQYENAVFCGDKAAEILGALRIYSRALIGGEVPSMELLHPAEKPLECISCLLDNPEGILKTALRRMNADYVLLEENGKEDFNPAVLKEKIESFGVPVKVLDVKGDADEVLRRAGKLYGAERQAERVIRDRRERMEKLLELKVPKGRRVVVLLGIRNPIRHESYVFRVAAHSDLSKLLSAHFDVRNLFESTPEKDLIAGIQDLGNVEELFALDPDLICLTGDALAGATALQNALKAGAKPCRAMTEGRIASLPYYCDALSWRAPLILEEWSEALMW
;
A
#
# COMPACT_ATOMS: atom_id res chain seq x y z
N MET A 1 -18.11 -28.17 -11.93
CA MET A 1 -18.77 -26.89 -11.65
C MET A 1 -18.25 -25.89 -12.66
N SER A 2 -19.14 -25.22 -13.40
CA SER A 2 -18.72 -24.31 -14.45
C SER A 2 -18.11 -23.07 -13.80
N ASN A 3 -16.79 -22.92 -13.94
CA ASN A 3 -16.06 -21.69 -13.61
C ASN A 3 -16.53 -20.58 -14.57
N SER A 4 -17.71 -20.03 -14.35
CA SER A 4 -18.20 -18.90 -15.13
C SER A 4 -17.39 -17.67 -14.75
N PHE A 5 -16.90 -16.96 -15.77
CA PHE A 5 -16.37 -15.62 -15.60
C PHE A 5 -17.44 -14.75 -14.94
N ILE A 6 -17.14 -14.16 -13.80
CA ILE A 6 -18.04 -13.25 -13.11
C ILE A 6 -17.75 -11.85 -13.65
N PRO A 7 -18.60 -11.30 -14.54
CA PRO A 7 -18.36 -9.99 -15.15
C PRO A 7 -18.58 -8.82 -14.20
N PHE A 8 -19.26 -9.06 -13.08
CA PHE A 8 -19.58 -8.05 -12.07
C PHE A 8 -18.78 -8.24 -10.79
N PRO A 9 -18.54 -7.18 -10.02
CA PRO A 9 -17.97 -7.31 -8.68
C PRO A 9 -18.80 -8.24 -7.82
N GLN A 10 -18.13 -9.13 -7.10
CA GLN A 10 -18.72 -10.01 -6.11
C GLN A 10 -18.55 -9.36 -4.74
N TYR A 11 -19.65 -9.20 -4.00
CA TYR A 11 -19.62 -8.70 -2.63
C TYR A 11 -19.83 -9.83 -1.65
N GLU A 12 -18.82 -10.03 -0.81
CA GLU A 12 -18.86 -10.99 0.29
C GLU A 12 -19.50 -10.34 1.52
N ASN A 13 -20.39 -11.08 2.18
CA ASN A 13 -20.95 -10.65 3.47
C ASN A 13 -19.97 -10.95 4.60
N ALA A 14 -18.84 -10.26 4.59
CA ALA A 14 -17.69 -10.52 5.44
C ALA A 14 -17.06 -9.23 5.94
N VAL A 15 -16.19 -9.36 6.94
CA VAL A 15 -15.20 -8.34 7.32
C VAL A 15 -13.83 -8.84 6.88
N PHE A 16 -13.15 -8.09 6.03
CA PHE A 16 -11.77 -8.38 5.66
C PHE A 16 -10.81 -7.66 6.63
N CYS A 17 -9.84 -8.39 7.13
CA CYS A 17 -8.81 -7.87 8.02
C CYS A 17 -7.44 -8.05 7.35
N GLY A 18 -6.87 -6.95 6.88
CA GLY A 18 -5.59 -6.89 6.21
C GLY A 18 -5.63 -6.24 4.83
N ASP A 19 -4.72 -5.32 4.61
CA ASP A 19 -4.66 -4.50 3.41
C ASP A 19 -4.27 -5.28 2.16
N LYS A 20 -3.27 -6.17 2.27
CA LYS A 20 -2.83 -7.01 1.15
C LYS A 20 -3.91 -7.99 0.71
N ALA A 21 -4.61 -8.60 1.66
CA ALA A 21 -5.71 -9.50 1.37
C ALA A 21 -6.83 -8.77 0.61
N ALA A 22 -7.21 -7.58 1.06
CA ALA A 22 -8.20 -6.75 0.38
C ALA A 22 -7.75 -6.35 -1.03
N GLU A 23 -6.50 -5.94 -1.20
CA GLU A 23 -5.94 -5.61 -2.52
C GLU A 23 -5.97 -6.78 -3.50
N ILE A 24 -5.54 -7.95 -3.07
CA ILE A 24 -5.52 -9.16 -3.90
C ILE A 24 -6.93 -9.59 -4.29
N LEU A 25 -7.86 -9.57 -3.33
CA LEU A 25 -9.26 -9.90 -3.63
C LEU A 25 -9.92 -8.84 -4.52
N GLY A 26 -9.59 -7.57 -4.32
CA GLY A 26 -10.01 -6.48 -5.21
C GLY A 26 -9.55 -6.68 -6.67
N ALA A 27 -8.33 -7.21 -6.89
CA ALA A 27 -7.87 -7.61 -8.22
C ALA A 27 -8.75 -8.71 -8.85
N LEU A 28 -9.27 -9.60 -8.02
CA LEU A 28 -10.22 -10.63 -8.45
C LEU A 28 -11.68 -10.12 -8.49
N ARG A 29 -11.91 -8.83 -8.23
CA ARG A 29 -13.24 -8.20 -8.13
C ARG A 29 -14.10 -8.80 -7.02
N ILE A 30 -13.47 -9.23 -5.94
CA ILE A 30 -14.11 -9.75 -4.73
C ILE A 30 -13.92 -8.71 -3.64
N TYR A 31 -15.00 -8.17 -3.12
CA TYR A 31 -15.01 -7.11 -2.13
C TYR A 31 -15.79 -7.54 -0.90
N SER A 32 -15.43 -6.98 0.25
CA SER A 32 -16.20 -7.13 1.48
C SER A 32 -17.12 -5.92 1.71
N ARG A 33 -17.98 -6.05 2.70
CA ARG A 33 -18.78 -4.89 3.18
C ARG A 33 -17.96 -3.97 4.07
N ALA A 34 -16.91 -4.49 4.68
CA ALA A 34 -16.10 -3.75 5.61
C ALA A 34 -14.66 -4.24 5.59
N LEU A 35 -13.72 -3.31 5.71
CA LEU A 35 -12.30 -3.53 5.81
C LEU A 35 -11.81 -3.08 7.19
N ILE A 36 -11.02 -3.92 7.84
CA ILE A 36 -10.15 -3.54 8.94
C ILE A 36 -8.73 -3.54 8.39
N GLY A 37 -8.17 -2.36 8.30
CA GLY A 37 -6.93 -2.05 7.61
C GLY A 37 -6.86 -0.55 7.41
N GLY A 38 -6.03 -0.07 6.50
CA GLY A 38 -5.95 1.35 6.18
C GLY A 38 -5.00 2.11 7.08
N GLU A 39 -3.95 1.45 7.56
CA GLU A 39 -2.82 2.13 8.19
C GLU A 39 -2.11 3.06 7.20
N VAL A 40 -2.38 2.86 5.92
CA VAL A 40 -1.88 3.68 4.84
C VAL A 40 -2.99 4.55 4.26
N PRO A 41 -2.80 5.88 4.18
CA PRO A 41 -3.84 6.85 3.82
C PRO A 41 -4.50 6.66 2.45
N SER A 42 -3.86 5.90 1.57
CA SER A 42 -4.37 5.66 0.22
C SER A 42 -5.37 4.50 0.12
N MET A 43 -5.60 3.73 1.19
CA MET A 43 -6.47 2.56 1.11
C MET A 43 -7.91 2.90 0.77
N GLU A 44 -8.45 4.00 1.28
CA GLU A 44 -9.79 4.46 0.91
C GLU A 44 -9.92 4.75 -0.58
N LEU A 45 -8.86 5.25 -1.21
CA LEU A 45 -8.83 5.52 -2.65
C LEU A 45 -8.64 4.24 -3.47
N LEU A 46 -7.89 3.27 -2.92
CA LEU A 46 -7.62 1.99 -3.59
C LEU A 46 -8.81 1.04 -3.54
N HIS A 47 -9.63 1.13 -2.49
CA HIS A 47 -10.78 0.27 -2.25
C HIS A 47 -12.06 1.06 -1.97
N PRO A 48 -12.53 1.89 -2.92
CA PRO A 48 -13.71 2.74 -2.72
C PRO A 48 -15.00 1.93 -2.53
N ALA A 49 -14.98 0.63 -2.85
CA ALA A 49 -16.11 -0.27 -2.68
C ALA A 49 -16.24 -0.83 -1.26
N GLU A 50 -15.22 -0.69 -0.43
CA GLU A 50 -15.15 -1.23 0.92
C GLU A 50 -15.16 -0.11 1.95
N LYS A 51 -15.85 -0.33 3.05
CA LYS A 51 -15.90 0.64 4.14
C LYS A 51 -14.79 0.35 5.14
N PRO A 52 -13.76 1.21 5.28
CA PRO A 52 -12.80 1.08 6.35
C PRO A 52 -13.48 1.32 7.70
N LEU A 53 -13.25 0.42 8.65
CA LEU A 53 -13.85 0.48 9.98
C LEU A 53 -12.84 0.90 11.04
N GLU A 54 -11.63 0.29 11.01
CA GLU A 54 -10.61 0.46 12.01
C GLU A 54 -9.25 0.03 11.45
N CYS A 55 -8.15 0.41 12.09
CA CYS A 55 -6.80 -0.03 11.73
C CYS A 55 -6.46 -1.40 12.33
N ILE A 56 -5.42 -2.06 11.79
CA ILE A 56 -4.98 -3.39 12.28
C ILE A 56 -4.44 -3.30 13.70
N SER A 57 -3.67 -2.27 14.06
CA SER A 57 -3.17 -2.09 15.43
C SER A 57 -4.31 -2.05 16.44
N CYS A 58 -5.34 -1.25 16.16
CA CYS A 58 -6.51 -1.17 17.03
C CYS A 58 -7.25 -2.51 17.14
N LEU A 59 -7.31 -3.26 16.05
CA LEU A 59 -7.88 -4.61 16.05
C LEU A 59 -7.09 -5.55 16.97
N LEU A 60 -5.77 -5.53 16.90
CA LEU A 60 -4.90 -6.39 17.72
C LEU A 60 -4.99 -6.04 19.18
N ASP A 61 -5.10 -4.75 19.52
CA ASP A 61 -5.23 -4.25 20.88
C ASP A 61 -6.59 -4.57 21.52
N ASN A 62 -7.68 -4.50 20.72
CA ASN A 62 -9.04 -4.74 21.21
C ASN A 62 -9.89 -5.55 20.21
N PRO A 63 -9.52 -6.82 19.96
CA PRO A 63 -10.20 -7.63 18.96
C PRO A 63 -11.68 -7.87 19.27
N GLU A 64 -12.02 -8.04 20.54
CA GLU A 64 -13.39 -8.33 20.94
C GLU A 64 -14.32 -7.12 20.70
N GLY A 65 -13.93 -5.94 21.16
CA GLY A 65 -14.73 -4.73 21.01
C GLY A 65 -14.92 -4.34 19.54
N ILE A 66 -13.86 -4.41 18.75
CA ILE A 66 -13.88 -4.00 17.33
C ILE A 66 -14.62 -5.03 16.50
N LEU A 67 -14.27 -6.31 16.58
CA LEU A 67 -14.89 -7.35 15.75
C LEU A 67 -16.37 -7.56 16.09
N LYS A 68 -16.72 -7.66 17.38
CA LYS A 68 -18.14 -7.79 17.74
C LYS A 68 -18.99 -6.61 17.24
N THR A 69 -18.42 -5.41 17.27
CA THR A 69 -19.08 -4.23 16.74
C THR A 69 -19.19 -4.27 15.23
N ALA A 70 -18.09 -4.60 14.52
CA ALA A 70 -18.06 -4.71 13.07
C ALA A 70 -19.03 -5.80 12.57
N LEU A 71 -18.96 -6.99 13.14
CA LEU A 71 -19.83 -8.13 12.77
C LEU A 71 -21.31 -7.82 12.97
N ARG A 72 -21.66 -7.20 14.12
CA ARG A 72 -23.05 -6.80 14.41
C ARG A 72 -23.55 -5.74 13.43
N ARG A 73 -22.77 -4.70 13.17
CA ARG A 73 -23.15 -3.60 12.27
C ARG A 73 -23.28 -4.05 10.83
N MET A 74 -22.41 -4.97 10.39
CA MET A 74 -22.38 -5.44 9.02
C MET A 74 -23.22 -6.69 8.80
N ASN A 75 -23.68 -7.36 9.87
CA ASN A 75 -24.34 -8.66 9.81
C ASN A 75 -23.52 -9.65 8.96
N ALA A 76 -22.22 -9.69 9.21
CA ALA A 76 -21.26 -10.47 8.42
C ALA A 76 -21.33 -11.95 8.79
N ASP A 77 -21.20 -12.82 7.78
CA ASP A 77 -21.25 -14.28 7.92
C ASP A 77 -19.90 -14.85 8.37
N TYR A 78 -18.79 -14.16 8.08
CA TYR A 78 -17.47 -14.62 8.43
C TYR A 78 -16.44 -13.47 8.47
N VAL A 79 -15.26 -13.75 8.99
CA VAL A 79 -14.09 -12.87 8.94
C VAL A 79 -13.03 -13.49 8.04
N LEU A 80 -12.44 -12.71 7.16
CA LEU A 80 -11.22 -13.05 6.46
C LEU A 80 -10.04 -12.42 7.18
N LEU A 81 -9.03 -13.21 7.51
CA LEU A 81 -7.78 -12.75 8.10
C LEU A 81 -6.64 -12.86 7.10
N GLU A 82 -5.86 -11.82 6.99
CA GLU A 82 -4.58 -11.84 6.31
C GLU A 82 -3.54 -12.57 7.14
N GLU A 83 -2.79 -13.51 6.54
CA GLU A 83 -1.59 -14.10 7.10
C GLU A 83 -0.38 -13.56 6.33
N ASN A 84 0.35 -12.62 6.93
CA ASN A 84 1.47 -11.92 6.29
C ASN A 84 2.86 -12.33 6.82
N GLY A 85 2.91 -13.18 7.85
CA GLY A 85 4.15 -13.70 8.45
C GLY A 85 4.93 -12.70 9.30
N LYS A 86 4.38 -11.53 9.60
CA LYS A 86 5.01 -10.56 10.48
C LYS A 86 4.74 -10.90 11.94
N GLU A 87 5.64 -10.51 12.85
CA GLU A 87 5.37 -10.60 14.28
C GLU A 87 4.31 -9.59 14.71
N ASP A 88 4.46 -8.36 14.21
CA ASP A 88 3.51 -7.27 14.42
C ASP A 88 2.57 -7.14 13.22
N PHE A 89 1.37 -6.62 13.43
CA PHE A 89 0.38 -6.34 12.39
C PHE A 89 -0.06 -7.57 11.56
N ASN A 90 -0.06 -8.77 12.16
CA ASN A 90 -0.54 -9.99 11.51
C ASN A 90 -1.94 -10.36 12.02
N PRO A 91 -3.01 -10.09 11.25
CA PRO A 91 -4.37 -10.41 11.70
C PRO A 91 -4.62 -11.89 11.97
N ALA A 92 -3.88 -12.79 11.31
CA ALA A 92 -4.07 -14.24 11.45
C ALA A 92 -3.84 -14.78 12.87
N VAL A 93 -3.08 -14.05 13.71
CA VAL A 93 -2.88 -14.43 15.12
C VAL A 93 -4.20 -14.42 15.93
N LEU A 94 -5.23 -13.74 15.43
CA LEU A 94 -6.53 -13.62 16.07
C LEU A 94 -7.50 -14.77 15.71
N LYS A 95 -7.10 -15.73 14.86
CA LYS A 95 -7.98 -16.78 14.36
C LYS A 95 -8.74 -17.49 15.48
N GLU A 96 -8.03 -18.10 16.43
CA GLU A 96 -8.66 -18.86 17.53
C GLU A 96 -9.57 -17.98 18.39
N LYS A 97 -9.15 -16.74 18.62
CA LYS A 97 -9.96 -15.77 19.39
C LYS A 97 -11.28 -15.46 18.70
N ILE A 98 -11.27 -15.26 17.38
CA ILE A 98 -12.48 -14.96 16.61
C ILE A 98 -13.39 -16.18 16.51
N GLU A 99 -12.81 -17.36 16.28
CA GLU A 99 -13.57 -18.63 16.28
C GLU A 99 -14.26 -18.88 17.63
N SER A 100 -13.65 -18.44 18.74
CA SER A 100 -14.27 -18.52 20.08
C SER A 100 -15.53 -17.63 20.22
N PHE A 101 -15.72 -16.67 19.34
CA PHE A 101 -16.96 -15.87 19.28
C PHE A 101 -18.07 -16.55 18.46
N GLY A 102 -17.83 -17.76 17.96
CA GLY A 102 -18.79 -18.50 17.12
C GLY A 102 -18.86 -17.98 15.68
N VAL A 103 -17.84 -17.24 15.21
CA VAL A 103 -17.80 -16.67 13.88
C VAL A 103 -16.81 -17.45 13.00
N PRO A 104 -17.25 -17.92 11.82
CA PRO A 104 -16.35 -18.61 10.88
C PRO A 104 -15.20 -17.70 10.45
N VAL A 105 -14.02 -18.29 10.32
CA VAL A 105 -12.81 -17.58 9.88
C VAL A 105 -12.25 -18.22 8.62
N LYS A 106 -11.94 -17.39 7.62
CA LYS A 106 -11.08 -17.74 6.50
C LYS A 106 -9.72 -17.08 6.70
N VAL A 107 -8.67 -17.71 6.23
CA VAL A 107 -7.31 -17.14 6.25
C VAL A 107 -6.77 -17.12 4.83
N LEU A 108 -6.27 -15.98 4.41
CA LEU A 108 -5.53 -15.82 3.16
C LEU A 108 -4.05 -15.59 3.47
N ASP A 109 -3.22 -16.57 3.14
CA ASP A 109 -1.77 -16.40 3.18
C ASP A 109 -1.30 -15.53 2.02
N VAL A 110 -0.81 -14.33 2.35
CA VAL A 110 -0.33 -13.32 1.39
C VAL A 110 1.20 -13.26 1.28
N LYS A 111 1.89 -14.27 1.83
CA LYS A 111 3.35 -14.39 1.71
C LYS A 111 3.75 -14.93 0.34
N GLY A 112 4.91 -14.50 -0.14
CA GLY A 112 5.51 -14.98 -1.37
C GLY A 112 5.19 -14.14 -2.60
N ASP A 113 5.31 -14.74 -3.76
CA ASP A 113 5.12 -14.09 -5.05
C ASP A 113 3.66 -13.71 -5.31
N ALA A 114 3.44 -12.58 -5.96
CA ALA A 114 2.12 -12.05 -6.25
C ALA A 114 1.24 -13.02 -7.07
N ASP A 115 1.82 -13.76 -8.01
CA ASP A 115 1.08 -14.73 -8.82
C ASP A 115 0.60 -15.91 -7.96
N GLU A 116 1.42 -16.36 -7.00
CA GLU A 116 1.05 -17.43 -6.07
C GLU A 116 -0.05 -16.98 -5.11
N VAL A 117 0.04 -15.73 -4.61
CA VAL A 117 -1.00 -15.17 -3.73
C VAL A 117 -2.32 -15.04 -4.48
N LEU A 118 -2.29 -14.56 -5.73
CA LEU A 118 -3.48 -14.50 -6.59
C LEU A 118 -4.11 -15.88 -6.81
N ARG A 119 -3.30 -16.95 -7.02
CA ARG A 119 -3.81 -18.31 -7.14
C ARG A 119 -4.43 -18.82 -5.85
N ARG A 120 -3.79 -18.54 -4.69
CA ARG A 120 -4.35 -18.90 -3.37
C ARG A 120 -5.69 -18.22 -3.12
N ALA A 121 -5.78 -16.93 -3.41
CA ALA A 121 -7.01 -16.17 -3.31
C ALA A 121 -8.09 -16.69 -4.27
N GLY A 122 -7.72 -16.96 -5.53
CA GLY A 122 -8.61 -17.56 -6.51
C GLY A 122 -9.18 -18.91 -6.06
N LYS A 123 -8.34 -19.79 -5.51
CA LYS A 123 -8.77 -21.09 -4.96
C LYS A 123 -9.71 -20.93 -3.76
N LEU A 124 -9.41 -19.98 -2.86
CA LEU A 124 -10.21 -19.74 -1.65
C LEU A 124 -11.65 -19.29 -1.96
N TYR A 125 -11.83 -18.60 -3.10
CA TYR A 125 -13.11 -18.02 -3.52
C TYR A 125 -13.71 -18.64 -4.79
N GLY A 126 -13.11 -19.71 -5.33
CA GLY A 126 -13.59 -20.33 -6.58
C GLY A 126 -13.44 -19.44 -7.81
N ALA A 127 -12.45 -18.55 -7.79
CA ALA A 127 -12.18 -17.55 -8.84
C ALA A 127 -10.86 -17.82 -9.59
N GLU A 128 -10.46 -19.10 -9.75
CA GLU A 128 -9.17 -19.50 -10.32
C GLU A 128 -8.97 -18.95 -11.75
N ARG A 129 -10.02 -18.95 -12.57
CA ARG A 129 -9.94 -18.38 -13.94
C ARG A 129 -9.67 -16.88 -13.93
N GLN A 130 -10.26 -16.15 -12.97
CA GLN A 130 -10.02 -14.72 -12.81
C GLN A 130 -8.59 -14.49 -12.34
N ALA A 131 -8.08 -15.30 -11.41
CA ALA A 131 -6.71 -15.22 -10.94
C ALA A 131 -5.70 -15.39 -12.10
N GLU A 132 -5.84 -16.44 -12.92
CA GLU A 132 -4.95 -16.66 -14.07
C GLU A 132 -5.06 -15.55 -15.13
N ARG A 133 -6.24 -14.94 -15.29
CA ARG A 133 -6.37 -13.76 -16.15
C ARG A 133 -5.60 -12.56 -15.61
N VAL A 134 -5.77 -12.24 -14.33
CA VAL A 134 -5.06 -11.12 -13.69
C VAL A 134 -3.55 -11.34 -13.75
N ILE A 135 -3.08 -12.57 -13.52
CA ILE A 135 -1.67 -12.94 -13.61
C ILE A 135 -1.13 -12.69 -15.03
N ARG A 136 -1.86 -13.15 -16.06
CA ARG A 136 -1.46 -12.93 -17.45
C ARG A 136 -1.41 -11.46 -17.79
N ASP A 137 -2.48 -10.70 -17.48
CA ASP A 137 -2.57 -9.28 -17.77
C ASP A 137 -1.44 -8.50 -17.05
N ARG A 138 -1.09 -8.90 -15.81
CA ARG A 138 0.04 -8.35 -15.07
C ARG A 138 1.38 -8.60 -15.76
N ARG A 139 1.63 -9.82 -16.23
CA ARG A 139 2.86 -10.19 -16.91
C ARG A 139 3.02 -9.43 -18.22
N GLU A 140 1.96 -9.36 -19.04
CA GLU A 140 1.96 -8.60 -20.30
C GLU A 140 2.24 -7.10 -20.08
N ARG A 141 1.73 -6.52 -18.98
CA ARG A 141 2.05 -5.13 -18.59
C ARG A 141 3.50 -4.98 -18.19
N MET A 142 4.02 -5.91 -17.37
CA MET A 142 5.44 -5.88 -16.97
C MET A 142 6.37 -5.96 -18.17
N GLU A 143 6.08 -6.82 -19.16
CA GLU A 143 6.88 -6.92 -20.39
C GLU A 143 6.91 -5.59 -21.15
N LYS A 144 5.77 -4.91 -21.30
CA LYS A 144 5.71 -3.60 -21.97
C LYS A 144 6.51 -2.51 -21.23
N LEU A 145 6.55 -2.57 -19.91
CA LEU A 145 7.30 -1.61 -19.10
C LEU A 145 8.82 -1.71 -19.30
N LEU A 146 9.34 -2.89 -19.66
CA LEU A 146 10.75 -3.09 -19.99
C LEU A 146 11.17 -2.34 -21.28
N GLU A 147 10.21 -1.97 -22.13
CA GLU A 147 10.47 -1.20 -23.36
C GLU A 147 10.53 0.31 -23.13
N LEU A 148 10.11 0.78 -21.93
CA LEU A 148 10.10 2.21 -21.60
C LEU A 148 11.53 2.75 -21.45
N LYS A 149 11.80 3.87 -22.11
CA LYS A 149 13.08 4.56 -22.02
C LYS A 149 13.07 5.60 -20.89
N VAL A 150 13.08 5.14 -19.66
CA VAL A 150 13.23 6.02 -18.50
C VAL A 150 14.71 6.42 -18.33
N PRO A 151 15.02 7.70 -18.05
CA PRO A 151 16.40 8.12 -17.78
C PRO A 151 16.99 7.35 -16.60
N LYS A 152 18.16 6.74 -16.80
CA LYS A 152 18.85 5.94 -15.77
C LYS A 152 19.54 6.84 -14.75
N GLY A 153 19.78 6.28 -13.55
CA GLY A 153 20.55 6.94 -12.50
C GLY A 153 19.82 8.13 -11.86
N ARG A 154 18.51 8.26 -12.05
CA ARG A 154 17.72 9.31 -11.39
C ARG A 154 17.82 9.20 -9.87
N ARG A 155 18.14 10.33 -9.25
CA ARG A 155 18.24 10.48 -7.80
C ARG A 155 16.92 11.04 -7.28
N VAL A 156 16.22 10.28 -6.44
CA VAL A 156 14.90 10.66 -5.95
C VAL A 156 14.86 10.72 -4.43
N VAL A 157 13.95 11.52 -3.91
CA VAL A 157 13.47 11.43 -2.52
C VAL A 157 11.97 11.21 -2.54
N VAL A 158 11.50 10.35 -1.65
CA VAL A 158 10.07 10.00 -1.55
C VAL A 158 9.58 10.36 -0.16
N LEU A 159 8.56 11.22 -0.11
CA LEU A 159 7.90 11.64 1.11
C LEU A 159 6.51 11.00 1.19
N LEU A 160 6.15 10.50 2.36
CA LEU A 160 4.81 10.01 2.67
C LEU A 160 4.12 10.98 3.61
N GLY A 161 3.09 11.66 3.13
CA GLY A 161 2.21 12.46 3.96
C GLY A 161 1.06 11.63 4.52
N ILE A 162 0.77 11.81 5.80
CA ILE A 162 -0.36 11.19 6.49
C ILE A 162 -1.15 12.29 7.19
N ARG A 163 -2.46 12.32 6.96
CA ARG A 163 -3.37 13.21 7.67
C ARG A 163 -4.25 12.45 8.63
N ASN A 164 -4.21 12.84 9.90
CA ASN A 164 -5.17 12.35 10.87
C ASN A 164 -6.47 13.17 10.73
N PRO A 165 -7.58 12.58 10.24
CA PRO A 165 -8.81 13.32 9.99
C PRO A 165 -9.52 13.77 11.27
N ILE A 166 -9.25 13.10 12.41
CA ILE A 166 -9.89 13.39 13.70
C ILE A 166 -9.18 14.56 14.40
N ARG A 167 -7.84 14.54 14.39
CA ARG A 167 -7.03 15.56 15.06
C ARG A 167 -6.68 16.74 14.16
N HIS A 168 -6.96 16.64 12.85
CA HIS A 168 -6.54 17.58 11.83
C HIS A 168 -5.02 17.83 11.77
N GLU A 169 -4.25 16.87 12.27
CA GLU A 169 -2.79 16.88 12.25
C GLU A 169 -2.28 16.20 10.98
N SER A 170 -1.19 16.72 10.45
CA SER A 170 -0.52 16.14 9.29
C SER A 170 0.90 15.75 9.68
N TYR A 171 1.31 14.57 9.29
CA TYR A 171 2.63 14.02 9.51
C TYR A 171 3.31 13.78 8.17
N VAL A 172 4.61 13.93 8.13
CA VAL A 172 5.41 13.64 6.92
C VAL A 172 6.55 12.73 7.30
N PHE A 173 6.65 11.64 6.58
CA PHE A 173 7.66 10.61 6.75
C PHE A 173 8.52 10.52 5.50
N ARG A 174 9.69 9.92 5.61
CA ARG A 174 10.52 9.54 4.47
C ARG A 174 10.33 8.06 4.15
N VAL A 175 10.29 7.74 2.87
CA VAL A 175 10.32 6.37 2.37
C VAL A 175 11.78 5.99 2.12
N ALA A 176 12.29 5.02 2.85
CA ALA A 176 13.71 4.66 2.84
C ALA A 176 14.15 3.91 1.58
N ALA A 177 15.45 3.95 1.29
CA ALA A 177 16.03 3.26 0.12
C ALA A 177 15.87 1.73 0.16
N HIS A 178 15.70 1.13 1.34
CA HIS A 178 15.46 -0.30 1.50
C HIS A 178 13.98 -0.70 1.43
N SER A 179 13.04 0.26 1.26
CA SER A 179 11.61 -0.02 1.08
C SER A 179 11.33 -0.84 -0.18
N ASP A 180 10.20 -1.54 -0.19
CA ASP A 180 9.79 -2.33 -1.36
C ASP A 180 9.56 -1.46 -2.60
N LEU A 181 9.03 -0.24 -2.43
CA LEU A 181 8.92 0.74 -3.51
C LEU A 181 10.30 1.07 -4.11
N SER A 182 11.27 1.38 -3.27
CA SER A 182 12.62 1.73 -3.74
C SER A 182 13.32 0.56 -4.43
N LYS A 183 13.13 -0.67 -3.92
CA LYS A 183 13.63 -1.89 -4.57
C LYS A 183 13.00 -2.09 -5.95
N LEU A 184 11.67 -1.92 -6.06
CA LEU A 184 10.96 -2.02 -7.34
C LEU A 184 11.48 -1.02 -8.36
N LEU A 185 11.61 0.25 -7.99
CA LEU A 185 12.08 1.32 -8.87
C LEU A 185 13.54 1.14 -9.28
N SER A 186 14.40 0.74 -8.35
CA SER A 186 15.81 0.47 -8.63
C SER A 186 15.98 -0.71 -9.59
N ALA A 187 15.23 -1.78 -9.40
CA ALA A 187 15.32 -2.98 -10.24
C ALA A 187 14.88 -2.73 -11.69
N HIS A 188 13.90 -1.84 -11.93
CA HIS A 188 13.32 -1.62 -13.26
C HIS A 188 13.85 -0.38 -13.96
N PHE A 189 14.13 0.70 -13.25
CA PHE A 189 14.48 2.00 -13.81
C PHE A 189 15.84 2.52 -13.38
N ASP A 190 16.63 1.74 -12.63
CA ASP A 190 17.92 2.19 -12.09
C ASP A 190 17.79 3.51 -11.29
N VAL A 191 16.72 3.64 -10.53
CA VAL A 191 16.44 4.80 -9.68
C VAL A 191 17.14 4.63 -8.35
N ARG A 192 17.78 5.69 -7.87
CA ARG A 192 18.39 5.73 -6.54
C ARG A 192 17.58 6.61 -5.59
N ASN A 193 16.94 6.01 -4.61
CA ASN A 193 16.37 6.76 -3.50
C ASN A 193 17.51 7.20 -2.55
N LEU A 194 17.56 8.51 -2.28
CA LEU A 194 18.63 9.14 -1.51
C LEU A 194 18.47 9.03 0.01
N PHE A 195 17.33 8.57 0.49
CA PHE A 195 17.11 8.31 1.91
C PHE A 195 17.72 6.97 2.33
N GLU A 196 19.07 6.92 2.31
CA GLU A 196 19.82 5.77 2.80
C GLU A 196 19.69 5.65 4.32
N SER A 197 19.32 4.45 4.78
CA SER A 197 19.11 4.19 6.19
C SER A 197 18.98 2.69 6.45
N THR A 198 18.90 2.31 7.71
CA THR A 198 18.80 0.91 8.14
C THR A 198 17.40 0.59 8.64
N PRO A 199 16.94 -0.69 8.53
CA PRO A 199 15.61 -1.11 8.96
C PRO A 199 15.31 -0.88 10.45
N GLU A 200 16.33 -0.84 11.30
CA GLU A 200 16.18 -0.59 12.75
C GLU A 200 15.58 0.79 13.08
N LYS A 201 15.57 1.70 12.11
CA LYS A 201 14.95 3.02 12.23
C LYS A 201 13.53 3.09 11.69
N ASP A 202 13.01 1.98 11.17
CA ASP A 202 11.68 1.96 10.61
C ASP A 202 10.60 2.08 11.70
N LEU A 203 9.64 2.94 11.44
CA LEU A 203 8.39 3.00 12.20
C LEU A 203 7.43 1.90 11.70
N ILE A 204 7.40 1.74 10.38
CA ILE A 204 6.75 0.65 9.66
C ILE A 204 7.70 0.32 8.50
N ALA A 205 7.68 -0.90 8.00
CA ALA A 205 8.63 -1.39 7.00
C ALA A 205 8.95 -0.37 5.87
N GLY A 206 10.16 0.15 5.88
CA GLY A 206 10.65 1.14 4.92
C GLY A 206 10.14 2.58 5.11
N ILE A 207 9.38 2.86 6.17
CA ILE A 207 8.90 4.20 6.51
C ILE A 207 9.58 4.68 7.78
N GLN A 208 10.16 5.88 7.74
CA GLN A 208 10.92 6.45 8.84
C GLN A 208 10.52 7.89 9.10
N ASP A 209 10.82 8.38 10.30
CA ASP A 209 10.68 9.80 10.60
C ASP A 209 11.47 10.64 9.59
N LEU A 210 10.86 11.69 9.10
CA LEU A 210 11.50 12.60 8.16
C LEU A 210 12.73 13.30 8.77
N GLY A 211 12.69 13.58 10.07
CA GLY A 211 13.71 14.38 10.73
C GLY A 211 13.69 15.84 10.25
N ASN A 212 14.86 16.37 9.94
CA ASN A 212 14.97 17.75 9.45
C ASN A 212 14.78 17.80 7.92
N VAL A 213 13.78 18.57 7.46
CA VAL A 213 13.50 18.78 6.03
C VAL A 213 14.68 19.42 5.29
N GLU A 214 15.52 20.21 5.96
CA GLU A 214 16.70 20.83 5.36
C GLU A 214 17.74 19.80 4.90
N GLU A 215 17.83 18.64 5.57
CA GLU A 215 18.71 17.55 5.16
C GLU A 215 18.31 17.01 3.78
N LEU A 216 16.99 16.97 3.48
CA LEU A 216 16.49 16.60 2.16
C LEU A 216 17.00 17.55 1.07
N PHE A 217 17.01 18.87 1.34
CA PHE A 217 17.49 19.84 0.37
C PHE A 217 18.98 19.69 0.09
N ALA A 218 19.77 19.33 1.12
CA ALA A 218 21.21 19.08 0.98
C ALA A 218 21.53 17.82 0.13
N LEU A 219 20.58 16.87 0.02
CA LEU A 219 20.74 15.70 -0.87
C LEU A 219 20.69 16.08 -2.35
N ASP A 220 20.10 17.24 -2.68
CA ASP A 220 19.93 17.76 -4.04
C ASP A 220 19.38 16.72 -5.04
N PRO A 221 18.17 16.19 -4.83
CA PRO A 221 17.55 15.18 -5.69
C PRO A 221 17.22 15.73 -7.09
N ASP A 222 17.07 14.81 -8.05
CA ASP A 222 16.56 15.11 -9.39
C ASP A 222 15.03 15.22 -9.41
N LEU A 223 14.35 14.50 -8.48
CA LEU A 223 12.90 14.47 -8.34
C LEU A 223 12.54 14.33 -6.86
N ILE A 224 11.56 15.11 -6.41
CA ILE A 224 10.87 14.91 -5.13
C ILE A 224 9.51 14.31 -5.43
N CYS A 225 9.21 13.15 -4.84
CA CYS A 225 7.90 12.53 -4.97
C CYS A 225 7.13 12.64 -3.65
N LEU A 226 5.96 13.26 -3.72
CA LEU A 226 5.01 13.38 -2.61
C LEU A 226 3.98 12.26 -2.76
N THR A 227 3.87 11.40 -1.75
CA THR A 227 2.93 10.28 -1.75
C THR A 227 1.98 10.37 -0.57
N GLY A 228 0.86 9.64 -0.62
CA GLY A 228 -0.18 9.73 0.40
C GLY A 228 -0.88 11.09 0.40
N ASP A 229 -0.91 11.79 1.54
CA ASP A 229 -1.36 13.19 1.60
C ASP A 229 -0.26 14.13 1.07
N ALA A 230 -0.26 14.35 -0.24
CA ALA A 230 0.72 15.20 -0.90
C ALA A 230 0.72 16.65 -0.37
N LEU A 231 -0.42 17.14 0.12
CA LEU A 231 -0.52 18.47 0.70
C LEU A 231 0.32 18.60 1.98
N ALA A 232 0.35 17.55 2.80
CA ALA A 232 1.20 17.52 4.00
C ALA A 232 2.68 17.65 3.62
N GLY A 233 3.14 16.86 2.64
CA GLY A 233 4.50 16.94 2.12
C GLY A 233 4.84 18.31 1.53
N ALA A 234 3.97 18.84 0.67
CA ALA A 234 4.14 20.17 0.06
C ALA A 234 4.21 21.28 1.11
N THR A 235 3.37 21.18 2.16
CA THR A 235 3.36 22.16 3.25
C THR A 235 4.67 22.12 4.04
N ALA A 236 5.20 20.93 4.33
CA ALA A 236 6.49 20.79 5.01
C ALA A 236 7.64 21.43 4.20
N LEU A 237 7.69 21.17 2.89
CA LEU A 237 8.68 21.79 2.00
C LEU A 237 8.56 23.33 1.98
N GLN A 238 7.33 23.85 1.85
CA GLN A 238 7.09 25.30 1.85
C GLN A 238 7.49 25.97 3.17
N ASN A 239 7.20 25.32 4.30
CA ASN A 239 7.55 25.86 5.61
C ASN A 239 9.07 25.92 5.79
N ALA A 240 9.82 24.91 5.35
CA ALA A 240 11.27 24.96 5.37
C ALA A 240 11.85 26.10 4.52
N LEU A 241 11.30 26.36 3.33
CA LEU A 241 11.69 27.50 2.50
C LEU A 241 11.38 28.85 3.17
N LYS A 242 10.21 28.99 3.79
CA LYS A 242 9.84 30.19 4.55
C LYS A 242 10.77 30.41 5.76
N ALA A 243 11.29 29.34 6.35
CA ALA A 243 12.27 29.39 7.43
C ALA A 243 13.70 29.73 6.95
N GLY A 244 13.91 29.85 5.64
CA GLY A 244 15.18 30.28 5.04
C GLY A 244 16.03 29.14 4.47
N ALA A 245 15.51 27.93 4.39
CA ALA A 245 16.19 26.81 3.72
C ALA A 245 16.41 27.12 2.22
N LYS A 246 17.56 26.74 1.69
CA LYS A 246 17.85 26.91 0.26
C LYS A 246 17.16 25.83 -0.55
N PRO A 247 16.41 26.18 -1.63
CA PRO A 247 15.78 25.17 -2.46
C PRO A 247 16.84 24.30 -3.16
N CYS A 248 16.54 23.00 -3.26
CA CYS A 248 17.33 22.07 -4.08
C CYS A 248 16.95 22.17 -5.57
N ARG A 249 17.70 21.49 -6.42
CA ARG A 249 17.51 21.50 -7.88
C ARG A 249 16.10 21.04 -8.28
N ALA A 250 15.59 19.95 -7.71
CA ALA A 250 14.23 19.48 -8.03
C ALA A 250 13.17 20.56 -7.78
N MET A 251 13.33 21.38 -6.74
CA MET A 251 12.39 22.46 -6.44
C MET A 251 12.54 23.64 -7.41
N THR A 252 13.76 24.01 -7.76
CA THR A 252 14.00 25.13 -8.70
C THR A 252 13.59 24.80 -10.12
N GLU A 253 13.64 23.54 -10.50
CA GLU A 253 13.24 23.05 -11.82
C GLU A 253 11.77 22.57 -11.87
N GLY A 254 11.03 22.66 -10.75
CA GLY A 254 9.63 22.26 -10.67
C GLY A 254 9.42 20.74 -10.75
N ARG A 255 10.44 19.96 -10.45
CA ARG A 255 10.38 18.48 -10.50
C ARG A 255 9.88 17.92 -9.18
N ILE A 256 8.62 18.19 -8.89
CA ILE A 256 7.90 17.68 -7.72
C ILE A 256 6.66 16.96 -8.22
N ALA A 257 6.66 15.63 -8.13
CA ALA A 257 5.53 14.79 -8.52
C ALA A 257 4.67 14.43 -7.31
N SER A 258 3.37 14.22 -7.55
CA SER A 258 2.47 13.64 -6.56
C SER A 258 1.95 12.30 -7.09
N LEU A 259 2.20 11.22 -6.35
CA LEU A 259 1.83 9.86 -6.72
C LEU A 259 1.12 9.17 -5.55
N PRO A 260 0.23 8.19 -5.83
CA PRO A 260 -0.33 7.37 -4.78
C PRO A 260 0.76 6.62 -4.00
N TYR A 261 0.49 6.35 -2.72
CA TYR A 261 1.31 5.43 -1.94
C TYR A 261 0.65 4.05 -1.92
N TYR A 262 1.44 3.03 -2.18
CA TYR A 262 1.03 1.63 -2.15
C TYR A 262 1.75 0.91 -1.02
N CYS A 263 1.01 0.25 -0.14
CA CYS A 263 1.57 -0.47 1.02
C CYS A 263 2.48 -1.61 0.62
N ASP A 264 2.21 -2.21 -0.53
CA ASP A 264 2.96 -3.33 -1.08
C ASP A 264 3.29 -3.09 -2.54
N ALA A 265 4.44 -2.43 -2.76
CA ALA A 265 4.90 -2.13 -4.10
C ALA A 265 5.31 -3.37 -4.90
N LEU A 266 5.62 -4.49 -4.23
CA LEU A 266 5.96 -5.75 -4.89
C LEU A 266 4.75 -6.63 -5.20
N SER A 267 3.54 -6.14 -4.92
CA SER A 267 2.27 -6.83 -5.14
C SER A 267 1.89 -6.95 -6.62
N TRP A 268 0.67 -7.42 -6.85
CA TRP A 268 0.07 -7.46 -8.17
C TRP A 268 -0.02 -6.08 -8.86
N ARG A 269 0.03 -4.98 -8.07
CA ARG A 269 0.01 -3.60 -8.57
C ARG A 269 1.37 -3.10 -9.09
N ALA A 270 2.44 -3.87 -8.95
CA ALA A 270 3.77 -3.44 -9.41
C ALA A 270 3.78 -2.83 -10.84
N PRO A 271 3.08 -3.39 -11.84
CA PRO A 271 3.03 -2.75 -13.17
C PRO A 271 2.40 -1.37 -13.15
N LEU A 272 1.30 -1.16 -12.40
CA LEU A 272 0.65 0.13 -12.27
C LEU A 272 1.57 1.17 -11.61
N ILE A 273 2.24 0.77 -10.54
CA ILE A 273 3.21 1.63 -9.85
C ILE A 273 4.33 2.05 -10.80
N LEU A 274 4.87 1.12 -11.57
CA LEU A 274 5.93 1.42 -12.53
C LEU A 274 5.44 2.32 -13.67
N GLU A 275 4.21 2.16 -14.16
CA GLU A 275 3.58 3.05 -15.15
C GLU A 275 3.53 4.48 -14.64
N GLU A 276 2.97 4.70 -13.44
CA GLU A 276 2.84 6.02 -12.81
C GLU A 276 4.22 6.67 -12.54
N TRP A 277 5.15 5.88 -12.00
CA TRP A 277 6.50 6.37 -11.73
C TRP A 277 7.30 6.66 -12.99
N SER A 278 7.09 5.89 -14.07
CA SER A 278 7.77 6.15 -15.34
C SER A 278 7.46 7.54 -15.89
N GLU A 279 6.21 7.99 -15.77
CA GLU A 279 5.82 9.34 -16.19
C GLU A 279 6.53 10.41 -15.38
N ALA A 280 6.56 10.28 -14.04
CA ALA A 280 7.22 11.24 -13.16
C ALA A 280 8.75 11.26 -13.36
N LEU A 281 9.37 10.12 -13.68
CA LEU A 281 10.81 10.02 -13.92
C LEU A 281 11.26 10.59 -15.27
N MET A 282 10.35 10.77 -16.21
CA MET A 282 10.65 11.38 -17.52
C MET A 282 10.74 12.92 -17.49
N TRP A 283 10.39 13.57 -16.40
CA TRP A 283 10.49 15.03 -16.21
C TRP A 283 11.95 15.54 -15.99
#